data_7028874d34466abab7e7c677eeaf0831
#
_entry.id   7028874d34466abab7e7c677eeaf0831
#
_cell.length_a   1.000
_cell.length_b   1.000
_cell.length_c   1.000
_cell.angle_alpha   90.00
_cell.angle_beta   90.00
_cell.angle_gamma   90.00
#
_symmetry.space_group_name_H-M   'P 1'
#
loop_
_entity.id
_entity.type
_entity.pdbx_description
1 polymer ?
#
loop_
_entity_poly.entity_id
_entity_poly.type
_entity_poly.pdbx_seq_one_letter_code
_entity_poly.pdbx_strand_id
1 'polypeptide(L)'
;MLFIRRHSLVSKKPIHIVKNHLKSSNDKINVKELNETKLHGLMKNKYGTGYDIISDINLKSISSDNTTVEIKNEFDLFTNLFLITMFVGLWGISIYKLINGENILSFELILMFTFPIIGALITKSSFGIYDKRIMKIYTSLLNNNEPNE
;
A
#
# COMPACT_ATOMS: atom_id res chain seq x y z
N MET A 1 3.54 9.13 -6.54
CA MET A 1 2.85 8.12 -5.72
C MET A 1 1.94 8.81 -4.73
N LEU A 2 0.65 8.48 -4.74
CA LEU A 2 -0.37 9.23 -4.00
C LEU A 2 -0.49 8.80 -2.53
N PHE A 3 -0.27 7.51 -2.23
CA PHE A 3 -0.45 6.98 -0.89
C PHE A 3 0.72 6.07 -0.52
N ILE A 4 1.48 6.47 0.49
CA ILE A 4 2.63 5.72 1.01
C ILE A 4 2.53 5.71 2.52
N ARG A 5 2.73 4.54 3.13
CA ARG A 5 2.94 4.40 4.57
C ARG A 5 4.23 3.65 4.85
N ARG A 6 4.92 4.09 5.88
CA ARG A 6 6.17 3.48 6.34
C ARG A 6 6.00 3.03 7.78
N HIS A 7 6.46 1.82 8.04
CA HIS A 7 6.44 1.19 9.36
C HIS A 7 7.82 0.66 9.69
N SER A 8 8.14 0.61 10.97
CA SER A 8 9.35 -0.01 11.46
C SER A 8 8.98 -0.96 12.59
N LEU A 9 9.40 -2.20 12.47
CA LEU A 9 9.21 -3.25 13.46
C LEU A 9 10.58 -3.73 13.91
N VAL A 10 10.70 -4.11 15.17
CA VAL A 10 11.93 -4.72 15.71
C VAL A 10 11.61 -6.16 16.07
N SER A 11 12.39 -7.08 15.52
CA SER A 11 12.32 -8.51 15.85
C SER A 11 13.54 -8.90 16.67
N LYS A 12 13.32 -9.67 17.74
CA LYS A 12 14.38 -10.26 18.57
C LYS A 12 14.84 -11.59 17.96
N LYS A 13 15.13 -11.58 16.66
CA LYS A 13 15.58 -12.75 15.89
C LYS A 13 16.65 -12.30 14.90
N PRO A 14 17.61 -13.18 14.55
CA PRO A 14 18.57 -12.95 13.48
C PRO A 14 17.91 -12.71 12.14
N ILE A 15 18.57 -11.97 11.26
CA ILE A 15 18.04 -11.54 9.97
C ILE A 15 17.59 -12.73 9.08
N HIS A 16 18.32 -13.85 9.09
CA HIS A 16 17.98 -15.04 8.29
C HIS A 16 16.68 -15.71 8.77
N ILE A 17 16.42 -15.73 10.09
CA ILE A 17 15.18 -16.25 10.67
C ILE A 17 14.02 -15.33 10.32
N VAL A 18 14.18 -14.02 10.51
CA VAL A 18 13.17 -13.02 10.15
C VAL A 18 12.80 -13.13 8.67
N LYS A 19 13.79 -13.27 7.80
CA LYS A 19 13.61 -13.44 6.36
C LYS A 19 12.79 -14.69 6.04
N ASN A 20 13.11 -15.82 6.65
CA ASN A 20 12.38 -17.08 6.45
C ASN A 20 10.94 -16.98 6.95
N HIS A 21 10.69 -16.34 8.08
CA HIS A 21 9.34 -16.11 8.61
C HIS A 21 8.50 -15.23 7.67
N LEU A 22 9.09 -14.18 7.12
CA LEU A 22 8.39 -13.29 6.16
C LEU A 22 8.12 -13.98 4.83
N LYS A 23 8.98 -14.91 4.42
CA LYS A 23 8.81 -15.74 3.21
C LYS A 23 7.88 -16.93 3.42
N SER A 24 7.62 -17.33 4.66
CA SER A 24 6.68 -18.41 4.94
C SER A 24 5.30 -18.01 4.40
N SER A 25 4.80 -18.80 3.47
CA SER A 25 3.66 -18.47 2.64
C SER A 25 2.42 -18.19 3.48
N ASN A 26 1.93 -16.98 3.38
CA ASN A 26 0.58 -16.66 3.79
C ASN A 26 -0.26 -16.53 2.52
N ASP A 27 -1.39 -17.20 2.43
CA ASP A 27 -2.31 -17.15 1.28
C ASP A 27 -2.73 -15.74 0.87
N LYS A 28 -2.49 -14.77 1.75
CA LYS A 28 -2.90 -13.37 1.59
C LYS A 28 -1.81 -12.47 1.03
N ILE A 29 -0.53 -12.78 1.29
CA ILE A 29 0.61 -11.98 0.87
C ILE A 29 1.65 -12.90 0.23
N ASN A 30 2.03 -12.60 -1.00
CA ASN A 30 3.14 -13.27 -1.67
C ASN A 30 4.40 -12.45 -1.46
N VAL A 31 5.36 -12.99 -0.72
CA VAL A 31 6.64 -12.32 -0.44
C VAL A 31 7.73 -12.96 -1.29
N LYS A 32 8.36 -12.15 -2.13
CA LYS A 32 9.52 -12.54 -2.96
C LYS A 32 10.79 -11.88 -2.44
N GLU A 33 11.88 -12.59 -2.52
CA GLU A 33 13.20 -12.06 -2.22
C GLU A 33 13.74 -11.30 -3.44
N LEU A 34 14.22 -10.08 -3.21
CA LEU A 34 14.92 -9.28 -4.20
C LEU A 34 16.44 -9.41 -4.03
N ASN A 35 16.92 -9.38 -2.79
CA ASN A 35 18.31 -9.61 -2.41
C ASN A 35 18.40 -10.02 -0.93
N GLU A 36 19.62 -10.13 -0.39
CA GLU A 36 19.85 -10.60 0.99
C GLU A 36 19.09 -9.81 2.07
N THR A 37 18.88 -8.52 1.85
CA THR A 37 18.26 -7.61 2.83
C THR A 37 16.92 -7.04 2.37
N LYS A 38 16.48 -7.30 1.13
CA LYS A 38 15.26 -6.73 0.59
C LYS A 38 14.29 -7.80 0.14
N LEU A 39 13.04 -7.64 0.58
CA LEU A 39 11.93 -8.47 0.18
C LEU A 39 10.84 -7.59 -0.45
N HIS A 40 10.07 -8.19 -1.33
CA HIS A 40 8.94 -7.55 -1.99
C HIS A 40 7.69 -8.37 -1.72
N GLY A 41 6.72 -7.75 -1.04
CA GLY A 41 5.43 -8.35 -0.75
C GLY A 41 4.35 -7.81 -1.69
N LEU A 42 3.55 -8.70 -2.25
CA LEU A 42 2.37 -8.36 -3.04
C LEU A 42 1.13 -8.92 -2.35
N MET A 43 0.26 -8.06 -1.91
CA MET A 43 -1.08 -8.43 -1.46
C MET A 43 -2.07 -8.22 -2.58
N LYS A 44 -2.52 -9.33 -3.18
CA LYS A 44 -3.61 -9.31 -4.16
C LYS A 44 -4.95 -9.22 -3.45
N ASN A 45 -5.77 -8.30 -3.89
CA ASN A 45 -7.10 -8.16 -3.34
C ASN A 45 -8.04 -9.23 -3.88
N LYS A 46 -8.25 -10.29 -3.11
CA LYS A 46 -9.21 -11.36 -3.45
C LYS A 46 -10.69 -10.92 -3.45
N TYR A 47 -10.99 -9.73 -2.92
CA TYR A 47 -12.38 -9.29 -2.65
C TYR A 47 -12.85 -8.13 -3.53
N GLY A 48 -12.30 -7.96 -4.73
CA GLY A 48 -12.95 -7.15 -5.77
C GLY A 48 -12.86 -5.63 -5.62
N THR A 49 -12.08 -5.08 -4.69
CA THR A 49 -11.87 -3.62 -4.62
C THR A 49 -10.78 -3.11 -5.56
N GLY A 50 -10.17 -4.00 -6.33
CA GLY A 50 -9.36 -3.65 -7.50
C GLY A 50 -7.97 -3.05 -7.22
N TYR A 51 -7.54 -2.91 -5.97
CA TYR A 51 -6.26 -2.27 -5.66
C TYR A 51 -5.28 -3.27 -5.07
N ASP A 52 -4.21 -3.55 -5.79
CA ASP A 52 -3.08 -4.32 -5.26
C ASP A 52 -2.18 -3.41 -4.43
N ILE A 53 -1.71 -3.91 -3.29
CA ILE A 53 -0.76 -3.19 -2.43
C ILE A 53 0.57 -3.90 -2.47
N ILE A 54 1.60 -3.10 -2.70
CA ILE A 54 2.99 -3.50 -2.71
C ILE A 54 3.62 -3.12 -1.37
N SER A 55 4.40 -4.05 -0.81
CA SER A 55 5.20 -3.84 0.39
C SER A 55 6.68 -4.00 0.06
N ASP A 56 7.44 -2.92 0.08
CA ASP A 56 8.90 -2.99 0.03
C ASP A 56 9.42 -3.16 1.45
N ILE A 57 10.08 -4.28 1.72
CA ILE A 57 10.58 -4.65 3.04
C ILE A 57 12.09 -4.61 3.01
N ASN A 58 12.67 -3.84 3.92
CA ASN A 58 14.11 -3.72 4.09
C ASN A 58 14.52 -4.23 5.47
N LEU A 59 15.42 -5.20 5.50
CA LEU A 59 15.91 -5.83 6.73
C LEU A 59 17.26 -5.23 7.10
N LYS A 60 17.39 -4.76 8.34
CA LYS A 60 18.64 -4.22 8.90
C LYS A 60 18.98 -4.97 10.16
N SER A 61 20.13 -5.62 10.21
CA SER A 61 20.67 -6.19 11.45
C SER A 61 21.07 -5.06 12.39
N ILE A 62 20.60 -5.11 13.65
CA ILE A 62 21.06 -4.22 14.72
C ILE A 62 22.15 -4.93 15.52
N SER A 63 21.98 -6.23 15.75
CA SER A 63 22.93 -7.12 16.43
C SER A 63 22.77 -8.53 15.88
N SER A 64 23.58 -9.49 16.41
CA SER A 64 23.44 -10.91 16.03
C SER A 64 22.01 -11.43 16.13
N ASP A 65 21.25 -10.95 17.12
CA ASP A 65 19.94 -11.49 17.50
C ASP A 65 18.79 -10.51 17.32
N ASN A 66 19.05 -9.32 16.78
CA ASN A 66 18.03 -8.29 16.60
C ASN A 66 18.02 -7.75 15.16
N THR A 67 16.85 -7.71 14.57
CA THR A 67 16.64 -7.21 13.20
C THR A 67 15.55 -6.15 13.18
N THR A 68 15.85 -5.00 12.59
CA THR A 68 14.84 -4.01 12.22
C THR A 68 14.24 -4.37 10.85
N VAL A 69 12.92 -4.36 10.77
CA VAL A 69 12.14 -4.61 9.56
C VAL A 69 11.46 -3.30 9.19
N GLU A 70 11.98 -2.63 8.17
CA GLU A 70 11.37 -1.42 7.60
C GLU A 70 10.44 -1.83 6.48
N ILE A 71 9.17 -1.45 6.56
CA ILE A 71 8.14 -1.81 5.59
C ILE A 71 7.56 -0.53 5.00
N LYS A 72 7.61 -0.41 3.68
CA LYS A 72 6.97 0.66 2.91
C LYS A 72 5.81 0.06 2.13
N ASN A 73 4.59 0.42 2.48
CA ASN A 73 3.38 0.02 1.77
C ASN A 73 2.93 1.11 0.82
N GLU A 74 2.59 0.74 -0.40
CA GLU A 74 2.06 1.64 -1.42
C GLU A 74 1.13 0.89 -2.37
N PHE A 75 0.28 1.62 -3.11
CA PHE A 75 -0.44 1.03 -4.22
C PHE A 75 0.54 0.64 -5.34
N ASP A 76 0.19 -0.39 -6.09
CA ASP A 76 0.93 -0.76 -7.29
C ASP A 76 0.96 0.39 -8.32
N LEU A 77 1.88 0.30 -9.27
CA LEU A 77 2.09 1.34 -10.27
C LEU A 77 0.82 1.60 -11.10
N PHE A 78 0.12 0.53 -11.49
CA PHE A 78 -1.06 0.62 -12.33
C PHE A 78 -2.20 1.35 -11.59
N THR A 79 -2.44 1.00 -10.34
CA THR A 79 -3.43 1.67 -9.47
C THR A 79 -3.10 3.15 -9.29
N ASN A 80 -1.83 3.48 -9.01
CA ASN A 80 -1.41 4.88 -8.87
C ASN A 80 -1.63 5.67 -10.16
N LEU A 81 -1.24 5.09 -11.31
CA LEU A 81 -1.41 5.73 -12.62
C LEU A 81 -2.90 5.95 -12.95
N PHE A 82 -3.73 4.94 -12.72
CA PHE A 82 -5.18 5.03 -12.92
C PHE A 82 -5.81 6.16 -12.09
N LEU A 83 -5.47 6.24 -10.78
CA LEU A 83 -5.98 7.28 -9.89
C LEU A 83 -5.55 8.68 -10.36
N ILE A 84 -4.27 8.84 -10.73
CA ILE A 84 -3.76 10.12 -11.22
C ILE A 84 -4.49 10.52 -12.50
N THR A 85 -4.60 9.62 -13.48
CA THR A 85 -5.27 9.89 -14.76
C THR A 85 -6.73 10.25 -14.56
N MET A 86 -7.42 9.53 -13.67
CA MET A 86 -8.81 9.82 -13.33
C MET A 86 -8.98 11.22 -12.73
N PHE A 87 -8.16 11.58 -11.73
CA PHE A 87 -8.26 12.90 -11.08
C PHE A 87 -7.88 14.04 -12.01
N VAL A 88 -6.77 13.92 -12.73
CA VAL A 88 -6.30 14.94 -13.67
C VAL A 88 -7.29 15.10 -14.83
N GLY A 89 -7.83 13.97 -15.33
CA GLY A 89 -8.83 13.99 -16.41
C GLY A 89 -10.11 14.71 -16.03
N LEU A 90 -10.67 14.37 -14.86
CA LEU A 90 -11.90 15.02 -14.37
C LEU A 90 -11.70 16.53 -14.13
N TRP A 91 -10.60 16.93 -13.50
CA TRP A 91 -10.31 18.35 -13.29
C TRP A 91 -10.00 19.05 -14.61
N GLY A 92 -9.29 18.42 -15.52
CA GLY A 92 -9.01 18.97 -16.84
C GLY A 92 -10.29 19.29 -17.63
N ILE A 93 -11.25 18.36 -17.64
CA ILE A 93 -12.56 18.58 -18.25
C ILE A 93 -13.32 19.71 -17.55
N SER A 94 -13.29 19.76 -16.22
CA SER A 94 -13.96 20.82 -15.45
C SER A 94 -13.41 22.21 -15.77
N ILE A 95 -12.08 22.34 -15.83
CA ILE A 95 -11.41 23.59 -16.16
C ILE A 95 -11.71 23.99 -17.61
N TYR A 96 -11.68 23.04 -18.56
CA TYR A 96 -12.03 23.30 -19.95
C TYR A 96 -13.45 23.85 -20.11
N LYS A 97 -14.43 23.27 -19.41
CA LYS A 97 -15.82 23.75 -19.42
C LYS A 97 -15.95 25.16 -18.85
N LEU A 98 -15.24 25.47 -17.75
CA LEU A 98 -15.21 26.81 -17.19
C LEU A 98 -14.65 27.87 -18.14
N ILE A 99 -13.55 27.53 -18.86
CA ILE A 99 -12.94 28.44 -19.83
C ILE A 99 -13.90 28.73 -21.00
N ASN A 100 -14.73 27.76 -21.38
CA ASN A 100 -15.74 27.92 -22.44
C ASN A 100 -17.03 28.59 -21.96
N GLY A 101 -17.08 29.17 -20.76
CA GLY A 101 -18.16 30.02 -20.29
C GLY A 101 -19.32 29.24 -19.66
N GLU A 102 -19.16 27.97 -19.31
CA GLU A 102 -20.18 27.24 -18.55
C GLU A 102 -20.32 27.81 -17.14
N ASN A 103 -21.54 27.87 -16.65
CA ASN A 103 -21.83 28.42 -15.33
C ASN A 103 -21.19 27.55 -14.23
N ILE A 104 -20.37 28.15 -13.37
CA ILE A 104 -19.71 27.52 -12.21
C ILE A 104 -20.72 26.82 -11.28
N LEU A 105 -21.93 27.36 -11.17
CA LEU A 105 -23.00 26.81 -10.34
C LEU A 105 -23.80 25.68 -11.03
N SER A 106 -23.42 25.28 -12.22
CA SER A 106 -24.06 24.11 -12.84
C SER A 106 -23.80 22.86 -11.98
N PHE A 107 -24.84 22.08 -11.78
CA PHE A 107 -24.77 20.83 -10.98
C PHE A 107 -23.66 19.89 -11.48
N GLU A 108 -23.48 19.82 -12.80
CA GLU A 108 -22.43 19.01 -13.42
C GLU A 108 -21.03 19.45 -13.03
N LEU A 109 -20.74 20.75 -13.06
CA LEU A 109 -19.42 21.27 -12.68
C LEU A 109 -19.15 21.05 -11.19
N ILE A 110 -20.13 21.28 -10.33
CA ILE A 110 -20.00 20.99 -8.90
C ILE A 110 -19.66 19.52 -8.68
N LEU A 111 -20.36 18.60 -9.33
CA LEU A 111 -20.05 17.17 -9.24
C LEU A 111 -18.65 16.84 -9.75
N MET A 112 -18.24 17.41 -10.90
CA MET A 112 -16.91 17.15 -11.48
C MET A 112 -15.76 17.63 -10.58
N PHE A 113 -15.95 18.71 -9.81
CA PHE A 113 -14.96 19.17 -8.84
C PHE A 113 -14.99 18.37 -7.53
N THR A 114 -16.16 18.01 -7.04
CA THR A 114 -16.29 17.35 -5.74
C THR A 114 -16.00 15.85 -5.81
N PHE A 115 -16.34 15.20 -6.93
CA PHE A 115 -16.18 13.76 -7.10
C PHE A 115 -14.72 13.28 -6.94
N PRO A 116 -13.70 13.93 -7.54
CA PRO A 116 -12.32 13.55 -7.32
C PRO A 116 -11.87 13.69 -5.86
N ILE A 117 -12.36 14.71 -5.15
CA ILE A 117 -12.03 14.93 -3.73
C ILE A 117 -12.60 13.80 -2.88
N ILE A 118 -13.88 13.49 -3.07
CA ILE A 118 -14.54 12.38 -2.37
C ILE A 118 -13.85 11.05 -2.70
N GLY A 119 -13.55 10.81 -3.98
CA GLY A 119 -12.82 9.63 -4.43
C GLY A 119 -11.45 9.51 -3.78
N ALA A 120 -10.69 10.60 -3.66
CA ALA A 120 -9.40 10.62 -2.98
C ALA A 120 -9.53 10.28 -1.49
N LEU A 121 -10.56 10.81 -0.81
CA LEU A 121 -10.82 10.53 0.61
C LEU A 121 -11.20 9.06 0.84
N ILE A 122 -12.06 8.50 0.00
CA ILE A 122 -12.44 7.09 0.06
C ILE A 122 -11.21 6.20 -0.18
N THR A 123 -10.42 6.50 -1.20
CA THR A 123 -9.21 5.75 -1.54
C THR A 123 -8.19 5.80 -0.40
N LYS A 124 -7.97 6.98 0.21
CA LYS A 124 -7.09 7.14 1.37
C LYS A 124 -7.56 6.33 2.58
N SER A 125 -8.86 6.34 2.84
CA SER A 125 -9.47 5.56 3.93
C SER A 125 -9.29 4.07 3.69
N SER A 126 -9.61 3.59 2.50
CA SER A 126 -9.45 2.20 2.09
C SER A 126 -8.00 1.74 2.20
N PHE A 127 -7.05 2.52 1.68
CA PHE A 127 -5.62 2.25 1.83
C PHE A 127 -5.22 2.10 3.31
N GLY A 128 -5.74 2.97 4.19
CA GLY A 128 -5.48 2.89 5.63
C GLY A 128 -5.98 1.60 6.28
N ILE A 129 -7.11 1.08 5.83
CA ILE A 129 -7.67 -0.21 6.32
C ILE A 129 -6.79 -1.38 5.85
N TYR A 130 -6.41 -1.40 4.58
CA TYR A 130 -5.56 -2.46 4.02
C TYR A 130 -4.16 -2.44 4.61
N ASP A 131 -3.56 -1.26 4.76
CA ASP A 131 -2.26 -1.09 5.41
C ASP A 131 -2.24 -1.69 6.82
N LYS A 132 -3.26 -1.41 7.64
CA LYS A 132 -3.40 -2.01 8.98
C LYS A 132 -3.51 -3.55 8.92
N ARG A 133 -4.24 -4.09 7.95
CA ARG A 133 -4.36 -5.55 7.76
C ARG A 133 -3.03 -6.19 7.38
N ILE A 134 -2.30 -5.58 6.44
CA ILE A 134 -0.97 -6.03 6.02
C ILE A 134 -0.01 -6.01 7.22
N MET A 135 0.01 -4.92 7.97
CA MET A 135 0.86 -4.81 9.16
C MET A 135 0.53 -5.86 10.22
N LYS A 136 -0.76 -6.17 10.42
CA LYS A 136 -1.16 -7.25 11.32
C LYS A 136 -0.63 -8.62 10.87
N ILE A 137 -0.63 -8.90 9.56
CA ILE A 137 -0.07 -10.14 9.00
C ILE A 137 1.44 -10.19 9.21
N TYR A 138 2.18 -9.13 8.86
CA TYR A 138 3.63 -9.10 9.07
C TYR A 138 3.99 -9.22 10.54
N THR A 139 3.29 -8.56 11.44
CA THR A 139 3.51 -8.67 12.88
C THR A 139 3.25 -10.11 13.37
N SER A 140 2.20 -10.77 12.87
CA SER A 140 1.93 -12.16 13.23
C SER A 140 3.01 -13.11 12.72
N LEU A 141 3.51 -12.91 11.48
CA LEU A 141 4.61 -13.70 10.92
C LEU A 141 5.92 -13.54 11.70
N LEU A 142 6.19 -12.34 12.21
CA LEU A 142 7.38 -12.07 13.03
C LEU A 142 7.26 -12.63 14.45
N ASN A 143 6.05 -12.63 15.02
CA ASN A 143 5.79 -13.07 16.38
C ASN A 143 5.50 -14.56 16.49
N ASN A 144 5.21 -15.25 15.39
CA ASN A 144 5.02 -16.70 15.44
C ASN A 144 6.32 -17.35 15.91
N ASN A 145 6.33 -17.64 17.20
CA ASN A 145 7.33 -18.47 17.83
C ASN A 145 7.09 -19.89 17.37
N GLU A 146 8.15 -20.49 16.88
CA GLU A 146 8.47 -21.92 16.71
C GLU A 146 7.41 -22.81 16.05
N PRO A 147 7.83 -23.65 15.11
CA PRO A 147 7.08 -24.85 14.83
C PRO A 147 7.03 -25.64 16.13
N ASN A 148 5.83 -25.95 16.61
CA ASN A 148 5.65 -27.03 17.55
C ASN A 148 6.30 -28.27 16.91
N GLU A 149 7.47 -28.67 17.46
CA GLU A 149 8.06 -29.96 17.21
C GLU A 149 7.08 -31.08 17.65
#